data_38492b88aa7bac7e2a1497ca5c369fbb
#
_entry.id   38492b88aa7bac7e2a1497ca5c369fbb
#
_cell.length_a   1.000
_cell.length_b   1.000
_cell.length_c   1.000
_cell.angle_alpha   90.00
_cell.angle_beta   90.00
_cell.angle_gamma   90.00
#
_symmetry.space_group_name_H-M   'P 1'
#
loop_
_entity.id
_entity.type
_entity.pdbx_description
1 polymer ?
#
loop_
_entity_poly.entity_id
_entity_poly.type
_entity_poly.pdbx_seq_one_letter_code
_entity_poly.pdbx_strand_id
1 'polypeptide(L)'
;MKCEHAQPFVEAYADGELQGIRRHSIQKHLRTCARCAAAHADILALRARLRSEVPYFAAPPGLQERVRVMVATTPPVRTRASASRWPWASGGARNGGAAAVRARWQWMSSGALAGCAATVLAFVVGTSVLDWRTEHDLANEAVASHVRATLDHRLIEVASSDRHSVKPWLSERLDYSPPVRDLAAGGYPLLGGRLTMLEGRQVATLVYGYRKHTIDVFVQPETRDAPPLRELRGFNVAHVNGAGWDWLAVSDAGPEILDAFLRELVHEASLP
;
A
#
# COMPACT_ATOMS: atom_id res chain seq x y z
N MET A 1 -2.65 -9.57 28.69
CA MET A 1 -2.88 -9.65 27.23
C MET A 1 -2.94 -11.12 26.86
N LYS A 2 -3.88 -11.55 26.00
CA LYS A 2 -3.95 -12.94 25.49
C LYS A 2 -2.90 -13.15 24.40
N CYS A 3 -2.43 -14.40 24.22
CA CYS A 3 -1.38 -14.72 23.23
C CYS A 3 -1.77 -14.34 21.79
N GLU A 4 -3.03 -14.56 21.41
CA GLU A 4 -3.57 -14.19 20.09
C GLU A 4 -3.39 -12.69 19.75
N HIS A 5 -3.50 -11.83 20.79
CA HIS A 5 -3.29 -10.39 20.65
C HIS A 5 -1.82 -9.97 20.77
N ALA A 6 -0.96 -10.82 21.33
CA ALA A 6 0.47 -10.54 21.48
C ALA A 6 1.25 -10.94 20.24
N GLN A 7 0.89 -12.06 19.63
CA GLN A 7 1.63 -12.70 18.53
C GLN A 7 1.94 -11.76 17.35
N PRO A 8 1.00 -10.95 16.83
CA PRO A 8 1.28 -10.02 15.73
C PRO A 8 2.30 -8.92 16.05
N PHE A 9 2.55 -8.69 17.35
CA PHE A 9 3.47 -7.64 17.79
C PHE A 9 4.84 -8.15 18.25
N VAL A 10 5.07 -9.46 18.25
CA VAL A 10 6.35 -10.04 18.68
C VAL A 10 7.47 -9.66 17.71
N GLU A 11 7.21 -9.68 16.42
CA GLU A 11 8.16 -9.29 15.38
C GLU A 11 8.49 -7.80 15.46
N ALA A 12 7.50 -6.93 15.50
CA ALA A 12 7.68 -5.49 15.64
C ALA A 12 8.41 -5.11 16.96
N TYR A 13 8.22 -5.93 18.03
CA TYR A 13 8.98 -5.75 19.27
C TYR A 13 10.44 -6.14 19.10
N ALA A 14 10.73 -7.25 18.40
CA ALA A 14 12.10 -7.68 18.09
C ALA A 14 12.83 -6.68 17.20
N ASP A 15 12.11 -5.97 16.30
CA ASP A 15 12.65 -4.92 15.43
C ASP A 15 12.81 -3.56 16.12
N GLY A 16 12.28 -3.41 17.33
CA GLY A 16 12.34 -2.16 18.08
C GLY A 16 11.34 -1.09 17.60
N GLU A 17 10.39 -1.46 16.75
CA GLU A 17 9.41 -0.55 16.17
C GLU A 17 8.28 -0.16 17.13
N LEU A 18 8.09 -0.94 18.20
CA LEU A 18 7.07 -0.64 19.20
C LEU A 18 7.53 0.41 20.20
N GLN A 19 6.67 1.41 20.46
CA GLN A 19 6.93 2.48 21.41
C GLN A 19 5.81 2.58 22.47
N GLY A 20 6.12 3.26 23.57
CA GLY A 20 5.15 3.62 24.61
C GLY A 20 4.48 2.41 25.28
N ILE A 21 3.18 2.51 25.48
CA ILE A 21 2.35 1.52 26.21
C ILE A 21 2.36 0.14 25.56
N ARG A 22 2.39 0.08 24.21
CA ARG A 22 2.41 -1.20 23.48
C ARG A 22 3.70 -1.97 23.75
N ARG A 23 4.85 -1.30 23.70
CA ARG A 23 6.15 -1.91 24.03
C ARG A 23 6.14 -2.50 25.45
N HIS A 24 5.66 -1.73 26.43
CA HIS A 24 5.57 -2.19 27.82
C HIS A 24 4.63 -3.39 27.97
N SER A 25 3.49 -3.40 27.31
CA SER A 25 2.51 -4.49 27.36
C SER A 25 3.07 -5.78 26.77
N ILE A 26 3.76 -5.73 25.63
CA ILE A 26 4.43 -6.89 25.03
C ILE A 26 5.55 -7.38 25.93
N GLN A 27 6.41 -6.50 26.43
CA GLN A 27 7.49 -6.85 27.33
C GLN A 27 7.00 -7.57 28.59
N LYS A 28 5.89 -7.11 29.18
CA LYS A 28 5.26 -7.77 30.32
C LYS A 28 4.74 -9.16 29.93
N HIS A 29 4.10 -9.29 28.77
CA HIS A 29 3.58 -10.57 28.27
C HIS A 29 4.71 -11.58 28.02
N LEU A 30 5.81 -11.18 27.40
CA LEU A 30 6.97 -12.05 27.15
C LEU A 30 7.60 -12.58 28.45
N ARG A 31 7.52 -11.85 29.56
CA ARG A 31 7.99 -12.32 30.89
C ARG A 31 7.09 -13.39 31.49
N THR A 32 5.83 -13.47 31.10
CA THR A 32 4.82 -14.34 31.71
C THR A 32 4.36 -15.47 30.81
N CYS A 33 4.67 -15.43 29.51
CA CYS A 33 4.25 -16.40 28.52
C CYS A 33 5.44 -17.07 27.83
N ALA A 34 5.73 -18.31 28.21
CA ALA A 34 6.86 -19.07 27.66
C ALA A 34 6.78 -19.25 26.13
N ARG A 35 5.56 -19.46 25.57
CA ARG A 35 5.37 -19.64 24.13
C ARG A 35 5.77 -18.40 23.32
N CYS A 36 5.34 -17.21 23.74
CA CYS A 36 5.68 -15.98 23.05
C CYS A 36 7.15 -15.58 23.30
N ALA A 37 7.70 -15.91 24.47
CA ALA A 37 9.13 -15.72 24.77
C ALA A 37 10.01 -16.60 23.87
N ALA A 38 9.64 -17.87 23.64
CA ALA A 38 10.32 -18.75 22.72
C ALA A 38 10.29 -18.22 21.29
N ALA A 39 9.11 -17.83 20.78
CA ALA A 39 8.98 -17.23 19.45
C ALA A 39 9.86 -15.98 19.27
N HIS A 40 9.92 -15.11 20.28
CA HIS A 40 10.81 -13.95 20.27
C HIS A 40 12.29 -14.35 20.23
N ALA A 41 12.69 -15.37 21.02
CA ALA A 41 14.06 -15.89 21.03
C ALA A 41 14.45 -16.50 19.67
N ASP A 42 13.53 -17.23 19.02
CA ASP A 42 13.75 -17.82 17.71
C ASP A 42 13.99 -16.74 16.62
N ILE A 43 13.23 -15.64 16.65
CA ILE A 43 13.44 -14.50 15.74
C ILE A 43 14.83 -13.90 15.94
N LEU A 44 15.27 -13.70 17.20
CA LEU A 44 16.59 -13.16 17.48
C LEU A 44 17.72 -14.11 17.09
N ALA A 45 17.52 -15.43 17.29
CA ALA A 45 18.48 -16.45 16.89
C ALA A 45 18.63 -16.52 15.37
N LEU A 46 17.51 -16.51 14.63
CA LEU A 46 17.51 -16.46 13.16
C LEU A 46 18.25 -15.21 12.64
N ARG A 47 17.98 -14.06 13.24
CA ARG A 47 18.66 -12.80 12.89
C ARG A 47 20.16 -12.87 13.14
N ALA A 48 20.59 -13.47 14.24
CA ALA A 48 22.01 -13.65 14.55
C ALA A 48 22.68 -14.56 13.51
N ARG A 49 22.03 -15.67 13.15
CA ARG A 49 22.55 -16.59 12.12
C ARG A 49 22.63 -15.92 10.75
N LEU A 50 21.61 -15.18 10.33
CA LEU A 50 21.64 -14.44 9.06
C LEU A 50 22.83 -13.45 9.01
N ARG A 51 23.12 -12.76 10.12
CA ARG A 51 24.26 -11.83 10.17
C ARG A 51 25.62 -12.51 10.12
N SER A 52 25.74 -13.75 10.62
CA SER A 52 27.00 -14.47 10.65
C SER A 52 27.25 -15.39 9.46
N GLU A 53 26.18 -15.94 8.87
CA GLU A 53 26.28 -16.98 7.85
C GLU A 53 26.04 -16.44 6.42
N VAL A 54 25.31 -15.32 6.27
CA VAL A 54 25.03 -14.74 4.94
C VAL A 54 26.18 -13.85 4.49
N PRO A 55 26.68 -14.02 3.25
CA PRO A 55 27.72 -13.15 2.71
C PRO A 55 27.32 -11.67 2.73
N TYR A 56 28.16 -10.83 3.32
CA TYR A 56 27.95 -9.39 3.32
C TYR A 56 28.49 -8.76 2.03
N PHE A 57 27.63 -8.08 1.32
CA PHE A 57 28.02 -7.31 0.14
C PHE A 57 28.51 -5.93 0.55
N ALA A 58 29.79 -5.64 0.33
CA ALA A 58 30.35 -4.33 0.62
C ALA A 58 29.71 -3.26 -0.28
N ALA A 59 29.32 -2.14 0.32
CA ALA A 59 28.78 -1.01 -0.44
C ALA A 59 29.86 -0.41 -1.34
N PRO A 60 29.49 0.09 -2.54
CA PRO A 60 30.43 0.80 -3.40
C PRO A 60 31.10 1.98 -2.68
N PRO A 61 32.37 2.25 -2.97
CA PRO A 61 33.09 3.38 -2.38
C PRO A 61 32.35 4.69 -2.66
N GLY A 62 32.25 5.57 -1.67
CA GLY A 62 31.56 6.85 -1.76
C GLY A 62 30.02 6.81 -1.58
N LEU A 63 29.38 5.63 -1.51
CA LEU A 63 27.93 5.56 -1.28
C LEU A 63 27.53 6.18 0.07
N GLN A 64 28.29 5.93 1.10
CA GLN A 64 28.03 6.45 2.44
C GLN A 64 28.03 7.98 2.47
N GLU A 65 28.98 8.60 1.76
CA GLU A 65 29.06 10.06 1.68
C GLU A 65 27.91 10.66 0.86
N ARG A 66 27.55 10.03 -0.26
CA ARG A 66 26.36 10.44 -1.04
C ARG A 66 25.08 10.40 -0.22
N VAL A 67 24.88 9.33 0.57
CA VAL A 67 23.73 9.21 1.45
C VAL A 67 23.74 10.29 2.54
N ARG A 68 24.90 10.57 3.15
CA ARG A 68 25.01 11.66 4.15
C ARG A 68 24.64 13.01 3.57
N VAL A 69 25.12 13.33 2.38
CA VAL A 69 24.78 14.58 1.69
C VAL A 69 23.29 14.65 1.40
N MET A 70 22.69 13.58 0.89
CA MET A 70 21.24 13.53 0.63
C MET A 70 20.42 13.73 1.90
N VAL A 71 20.79 13.09 3.00
CA VAL A 71 20.09 13.27 4.29
C VAL A 71 20.27 14.68 4.85
N ALA A 72 21.47 15.25 4.71
CA ALA A 72 21.75 16.61 5.18
C ALA A 72 21.02 17.69 4.36
N THR A 73 20.76 17.44 3.07
CA THR A 73 20.04 18.36 2.19
C THR A 73 18.52 18.18 2.24
N THR A 74 18.03 17.08 2.82
CA THR A 74 16.58 16.88 3.02
C THR A 74 16.11 17.76 4.16
N PRO A 75 15.18 18.72 3.93
CA PRO A 75 14.67 19.57 5.00
C PRO A 75 14.03 18.68 6.08
N PRO A 76 14.29 18.98 7.37
CA PRO A 76 13.74 18.18 8.45
C PRO A 76 12.21 18.19 8.33
N VAL A 77 11.63 17.00 8.24
CA VAL A 77 10.18 16.85 8.37
C VAL A 77 9.83 17.41 9.73
N ARG A 78 9.30 18.63 9.75
CA ARG A 78 8.78 19.24 10.97
C ARG A 78 7.56 18.43 11.40
N THR A 79 7.81 17.35 12.13
CA THR A 79 6.77 16.81 12.99
C THR A 79 6.42 17.93 13.95
N ARG A 80 5.31 18.62 13.70
CA ARG A 80 4.69 19.46 14.70
C ARG A 80 4.38 18.55 15.88
N ALA A 81 5.32 18.47 16.81
CA ALA A 81 5.01 18.07 18.15
C ALA A 81 3.98 19.09 18.64
N SER A 82 2.72 18.76 18.45
CA SER A 82 1.62 19.47 19.08
C SER A 82 1.79 19.25 20.58
N ALA A 83 2.58 20.10 21.20
CA ALA A 83 2.49 20.32 22.63
C ALA A 83 1.14 20.98 22.85
N SER A 84 0.07 20.17 22.88
CA SER A 84 -1.22 20.59 23.38
C SER A 84 -1.04 20.85 24.89
N ARG A 85 -0.61 22.06 25.23
CA ARG A 85 -0.84 22.59 26.55
C ARG A 85 -2.34 22.74 26.72
N TRP A 86 -2.94 21.77 27.34
CA TRP A 86 -4.33 21.83 27.76
C TRP A 86 -4.45 22.86 28.88
N PRO A 87 -5.20 23.97 28.69
CA PRO A 87 -5.20 25.10 29.60
C PRO A 87 -6.26 24.97 30.72
N TRP A 88 -6.50 23.80 31.26
CA TRP A 88 -7.53 23.64 32.29
C TRP A 88 -7.04 23.14 33.67
N ALA A 89 -5.77 23.39 33.97
CA ALA A 89 -5.21 23.17 35.30
C ALA A 89 -5.07 24.48 36.12
N SER A 90 -6.10 25.34 36.13
CA SER A 90 -6.21 26.40 37.12
C SER A 90 -7.68 26.72 37.40
N GLY A 91 -8.30 25.87 38.21
CA GLY A 91 -9.61 26.09 38.79
C GLY A 91 -9.53 27.09 39.92
N GLY A 92 -9.85 28.34 39.65
CA GLY A 92 -10.18 29.33 40.66
C GLY A 92 -11.69 29.46 40.82
N ALA A 93 -12.23 28.97 41.89
CA ALA A 93 -13.62 29.18 42.25
C ALA A 93 -13.87 30.64 42.53
N ARG A 94 -14.80 31.28 41.82
CA ARG A 94 -15.43 32.56 42.19
C ARG A 94 -16.93 32.55 41.88
N ASN A 95 -17.70 32.79 42.92
CA ASN A 95 -19.15 32.96 42.95
C ASN A 95 -19.61 34.06 41.99
N GLY A 96 -20.56 33.76 41.13
CA GLY A 96 -21.14 34.77 40.24
C GLY A 96 -22.50 34.28 39.72
N GLY A 97 -23.56 35.01 40.08
CA GLY A 97 -24.96 34.68 39.91
C GLY A 97 -25.46 34.55 38.46
N ALA A 98 -26.76 34.38 38.30
CA ALA A 98 -27.58 34.02 37.14
C ALA A 98 -27.18 34.52 35.75
N ALA A 99 -26.40 35.62 35.63
CA ALA A 99 -25.84 36.11 34.37
C ALA A 99 -24.74 35.18 33.81
N ALA A 100 -23.98 34.49 34.66
CA ALA A 100 -22.95 33.54 34.28
C ALA A 100 -23.50 32.26 33.67
N VAL A 101 -24.74 31.88 34.00
CA VAL A 101 -25.40 30.68 33.45
C VAL A 101 -25.78 30.88 31.97
N ARG A 102 -26.30 32.08 31.59
CA ARG A 102 -26.63 32.36 30.20
C ARG A 102 -25.39 32.48 29.31
N ALA A 103 -24.32 33.05 29.81
CA ALA A 103 -23.05 33.12 29.09
C ALA A 103 -22.48 31.69 28.89
N ARG A 104 -22.55 30.81 29.88
CA ARG A 104 -22.14 29.41 29.75
C ARG A 104 -22.92 28.66 28.67
N TRP A 105 -24.21 28.86 28.51
CA TRP A 105 -25.03 28.26 27.49
C TRP A 105 -24.66 28.71 26.06
N GLN A 106 -24.32 29.99 25.89
CA GLN A 106 -23.85 30.50 24.61
C GLN A 106 -22.46 29.93 24.22
N TRP A 107 -21.58 29.74 25.20
CA TRP A 107 -20.27 29.10 24.97
C TRP A 107 -20.39 27.59 24.75
N MET A 108 -21.37 26.93 25.35
CA MET A 108 -21.61 25.51 25.11
C MET A 108 -22.17 25.23 23.70
N SER A 109 -23.04 26.08 23.17
CA SER A 109 -23.59 25.95 21.83
C SER A 109 -22.53 26.20 20.72
N SER A 110 -21.66 27.20 20.91
CA SER A 110 -20.56 27.44 19.98
C SER A 110 -19.47 26.37 20.06
N GLY A 111 -19.23 25.80 21.25
CA GLY A 111 -18.32 24.66 21.43
C GLY A 111 -18.83 23.36 20.79
N ALA A 112 -20.14 23.12 20.84
CA ALA A 112 -20.74 21.96 20.19
C ALA A 112 -20.66 22.03 18.66
N LEU A 113 -20.94 23.19 18.05
CA LEU A 113 -20.81 23.41 16.61
C LEU A 113 -19.34 23.30 16.14
N ALA A 114 -18.41 23.90 16.88
CA ALA A 114 -16.98 23.79 16.58
C ALA A 114 -16.47 22.36 16.76
N GLY A 115 -16.95 21.65 17.75
CA GLY A 115 -16.63 20.23 17.99
C GLY A 115 -17.14 19.32 16.86
N CYS A 116 -18.39 19.52 16.43
CA CYS A 116 -18.95 18.77 15.30
C CYS A 116 -18.18 19.05 13.98
N ALA A 117 -17.86 20.33 13.72
CA ALA A 117 -17.07 20.69 12.54
C ALA A 117 -15.66 20.07 12.55
N ALA A 118 -15.00 20.05 13.72
CA ALA A 118 -13.68 19.44 13.88
C ALA A 118 -13.71 17.92 13.72
N THR A 119 -14.76 17.24 14.22
CA THR A 119 -14.92 15.78 14.03
C THR A 119 -15.23 15.42 12.59
N VAL A 120 -16.08 16.17 11.90
CA VAL A 120 -16.35 15.97 10.47
C VAL A 120 -15.09 16.18 9.64
N LEU A 121 -14.34 17.28 9.91
CA LEU A 121 -13.07 17.52 9.22
C LEU A 121 -12.04 16.43 9.49
N ALA A 122 -11.89 15.98 10.74
CA ALA A 122 -10.99 14.89 11.09
C ALA A 122 -11.40 13.57 10.44
N PHE A 123 -12.71 13.30 10.32
CA PHE A 123 -13.23 12.13 9.63
C PHE A 123 -12.93 12.19 8.13
N VAL A 124 -13.24 13.31 7.47
CA VAL A 124 -12.98 13.51 6.03
C VAL A 124 -11.48 13.42 5.72
N VAL A 125 -10.64 14.09 6.51
CA VAL A 125 -9.18 14.01 6.35
C VAL A 125 -8.68 12.58 6.64
N GLY A 126 -9.24 11.92 7.65
CA GLY A 126 -8.88 10.55 8.00
C GLY A 126 -9.18 9.54 6.89
N THR A 127 -10.38 9.62 6.30
CA THR A 127 -10.75 8.75 5.17
C THR A 127 -9.88 9.03 3.94
N SER A 128 -9.68 10.28 3.58
CA SER A 128 -8.83 10.66 2.44
C SER A 128 -7.38 10.20 2.59
N VAL A 129 -6.83 10.22 3.81
CA VAL A 129 -5.47 9.73 4.09
C VAL A 129 -5.40 8.20 4.00
N LEU A 130 -6.46 7.50 4.45
CA LEU A 130 -6.53 6.05 4.35
C LEU A 130 -6.64 5.59 2.88
N ASP A 131 -7.50 6.23 2.10
CA ASP A 131 -7.68 5.94 0.68
C ASP A 131 -6.36 6.18 -0.09
N TRP A 132 -5.70 7.32 0.17
CA TRP A 132 -4.41 7.63 -0.44
C TRP A 132 -3.31 6.60 -0.11
N ARG A 133 -3.29 6.07 1.13
CA ARG A 133 -2.34 5.02 1.51
C ARG A 133 -2.60 3.71 0.80
N THR A 134 -3.86 3.27 0.74
CA THR A 134 -4.25 2.02 0.07
C THR A 134 -3.91 2.05 -1.42
N GLU A 135 -4.15 3.17 -2.09
CA GLU A 135 -3.80 3.34 -3.50
C GLU A 135 -2.28 3.32 -3.75
N HIS A 136 -1.50 3.97 -2.86
CA HIS A 136 -0.04 3.93 -2.96
C HIS A 136 0.51 2.52 -2.72
N ASP A 137 -0.09 1.77 -1.80
CA ASP A 137 0.33 0.42 -1.49
C ASP A 137 0.04 -0.52 -2.66
N LEU A 138 -1.13 -0.42 -3.31
CA LEU A 138 -1.49 -1.18 -4.51
C LEU A 138 -0.51 -0.92 -5.68
N ALA A 139 -0.24 0.34 -5.99
CA ALA A 139 0.68 0.70 -7.06
C ALA A 139 2.12 0.20 -6.78
N ASN A 140 2.59 0.34 -5.53
CA ASN A 140 3.88 -0.19 -5.11
C ASN A 140 3.97 -1.70 -5.25
N GLU A 141 2.92 -2.43 -4.88
CA GLU A 141 2.86 -3.89 -4.96
C GLU A 141 2.83 -4.36 -6.43
N ALA A 142 2.07 -3.69 -7.29
CA ALA A 142 2.01 -3.96 -8.71
C ALA A 142 3.37 -3.74 -9.40
N VAL A 143 4.05 -2.62 -9.15
CA VAL A 143 5.40 -2.35 -9.65
C VAL A 143 6.40 -3.38 -9.11
N ALA A 144 6.35 -3.71 -7.83
CA ALA A 144 7.23 -4.72 -7.25
C ALA A 144 7.00 -6.10 -7.87
N SER A 145 5.74 -6.45 -8.20
CA SER A 145 5.40 -7.70 -8.91
C SER A 145 5.97 -7.71 -10.33
N HIS A 146 5.81 -6.62 -11.09
CA HIS A 146 6.35 -6.47 -12.44
C HIS A 146 7.89 -6.61 -12.44
N VAL A 147 8.57 -5.94 -11.52
CA VAL A 147 10.04 -6.00 -11.40
C VAL A 147 10.50 -7.42 -11.04
N ARG A 148 9.86 -8.09 -10.06
CA ARG A 148 10.20 -9.46 -9.70
C ARG A 148 10.04 -10.42 -10.87
N ALA A 149 8.90 -10.33 -11.58
CA ALA A 149 8.64 -11.18 -12.72
C ALA A 149 9.67 -10.99 -13.85
N THR A 150 10.10 -9.76 -14.06
CA THR A 150 11.14 -9.41 -15.06
C THR A 150 12.50 -9.98 -14.65
N LEU A 151 12.89 -9.83 -13.38
CA LEU A 151 14.19 -10.31 -12.87
C LEU A 151 14.27 -11.85 -12.82
N ASP A 152 13.19 -12.50 -12.44
CA ASP A 152 13.11 -13.96 -12.34
C ASP A 152 12.90 -14.65 -13.69
N HIS A 153 12.79 -13.89 -14.79
CA HIS A 153 12.42 -14.42 -16.11
C HIS A 153 11.11 -15.23 -16.10
N ARG A 154 10.21 -14.92 -15.17
CA ARG A 154 8.89 -15.55 -14.97
C ARG A 154 7.74 -14.61 -15.28
N LEU A 155 7.89 -13.83 -16.34
CA LEU A 155 6.85 -12.89 -16.80
C LEU A 155 5.55 -13.63 -17.14
N ILE A 156 5.64 -14.88 -17.57
CA ILE A 156 4.54 -15.65 -18.15
C ILE A 156 4.53 -17.06 -17.55
N GLU A 157 3.39 -17.49 -17.02
CA GLU A 157 3.15 -18.87 -16.57
C GLU A 157 2.45 -19.68 -17.65
N VAL A 158 1.55 -19.06 -18.41
CA VAL A 158 0.96 -19.62 -19.61
C VAL A 158 1.36 -18.77 -20.80
N ALA A 159 2.30 -19.26 -21.59
CA ALA A 159 2.77 -18.58 -22.80
C ALA A 159 1.81 -18.89 -23.94
N SER A 160 1.06 -17.92 -24.39
CA SER A 160 0.18 -18.02 -25.55
C SER A 160 -0.23 -16.64 -26.03
N SER A 161 -0.11 -16.41 -27.32
CA SER A 161 -0.75 -15.29 -28.01
C SER A 161 -2.25 -15.54 -28.25
N ASP A 162 -2.73 -16.74 -27.95
CA ASP A 162 -4.11 -17.13 -28.15
C ASP A 162 -4.94 -16.97 -26.87
N ARG A 163 -5.92 -16.06 -26.92
CA ARG A 163 -6.90 -15.87 -25.87
C ARG A 163 -7.62 -17.15 -25.45
N HIS A 164 -7.77 -18.09 -26.37
CA HIS A 164 -8.45 -19.37 -26.11
C HIS A 164 -7.65 -20.30 -25.20
N SER A 165 -6.36 -20.09 -25.04
CA SER A 165 -5.50 -20.80 -24.10
C SER A 165 -5.36 -20.08 -22.77
N VAL A 166 -5.14 -18.76 -22.80
CA VAL A 166 -4.89 -17.94 -21.60
C VAL A 166 -6.14 -17.78 -20.75
N LYS A 167 -7.31 -17.48 -21.36
CA LYS A 167 -8.54 -17.26 -20.62
C LYS A 167 -9.01 -18.49 -19.83
N PRO A 168 -9.10 -19.72 -20.39
CA PRO A 168 -9.48 -20.89 -19.63
C PRO A 168 -8.51 -21.18 -18.48
N TRP A 169 -7.20 -21.08 -18.74
CA TRP A 169 -6.17 -21.33 -17.74
C TRP A 169 -6.31 -20.41 -16.50
N LEU A 170 -6.62 -19.13 -16.72
CA LEU A 170 -6.88 -18.16 -15.63
C LEU A 170 -8.22 -18.47 -14.94
N SER A 171 -9.28 -18.76 -15.70
CA SER A 171 -10.62 -18.99 -15.16
C SER A 171 -10.73 -20.27 -14.32
N GLU A 172 -9.86 -21.26 -14.53
CA GLU A 172 -9.78 -22.48 -13.72
C GLU A 172 -9.17 -22.24 -12.33
N ARG A 173 -8.44 -21.14 -12.17
CA ARG A 173 -7.63 -20.84 -10.98
C ARG A 173 -8.11 -19.64 -10.18
N LEU A 174 -9.03 -18.87 -10.75
CA LEU A 174 -9.64 -17.70 -10.14
C LEU A 174 -11.13 -17.96 -9.93
N ASP A 175 -11.73 -17.24 -9.02
CA ASP A 175 -13.19 -17.21 -8.76
C ASP A 175 -13.97 -16.37 -9.78
N TYR A 176 -13.27 -15.82 -10.78
CA TYR A 176 -13.82 -15.02 -11.88
C TYR A 176 -13.14 -15.34 -13.21
N SER A 177 -13.77 -14.96 -14.33
CA SER A 177 -13.23 -15.20 -15.68
C SER A 177 -12.81 -13.87 -16.32
N PRO A 178 -11.51 -13.52 -16.31
CA PRO A 178 -11.04 -12.24 -16.82
C PRO A 178 -11.26 -12.13 -18.34
N PRO A 179 -11.57 -10.93 -18.87
CA PRO A 179 -11.62 -10.72 -20.31
C PRO A 179 -10.19 -10.68 -20.86
N VAL A 180 -9.84 -11.67 -21.65
CA VAL A 180 -8.55 -11.74 -22.36
C VAL A 180 -8.77 -11.31 -23.79
N ARG A 181 -8.07 -10.27 -24.22
CA ARG A 181 -8.11 -9.75 -25.60
C ARG A 181 -6.71 -9.74 -26.19
N ASP A 182 -6.60 -10.07 -27.46
CA ASP A 182 -5.36 -9.87 -28.21
C ASP A 182 -5.43 -8.52 -28.94
N LEU A 183 -4.48 -7.66 -28.68
CA LEU A 183 -4.36 -6.34 -29.27
C LEU A 183 -3.18 -6.24 -30.27
N ALA A 184 -2.83 -7.36 -30.90
CA ALA A 184 -1.73 -7.40 -31.86
C ALA A 184 -1.94 -6.43 -33.03
N ALA A 185 -3.19 -6.23 -33.46
CA ALA A 185 -3.54 -5.26 -34.52
C ALA A 185 -3.24 -3.81 -34.12
N GLY A 186 -3.36 -3.45 -32.83
CA GLY A 186 -2.99 -2.16 -32.25
C GLY A 186 -1.49 -2.03 -31.90
N GLY A 187 -0.72 -3.09 -32.14
CA GLY A 187 0.71 -3.10 -31.81
C GLY A 187 1.05 -3.59 -30.37
N TYR A 188 0.07 -4.18 -29.70
CA TYR A 188 0.21 -4.72 -28.33
C TYR A 188 -0.13 -6.22 -28.33
N PRO A 189 0.73 -7.11 -28.89
CA PRO A 189 0.48 -8.52 -28.90
C PRO A 189 0.39 -9.09 -27.47
N LEU A 190 -0.58 -9.97 -27.24
CA LEU A 190 -0.66 -10.74 -26.02
C LEU A 190 0.50 -11.75 -25.99
N LEU A 191 1.31 -11.73 -24.94
CA LEU A 191 2.44 -12.65 -24.73
C LEU A 191 2.01 -13.86 -23.89
N GLY A 192 1.04 -13.66 -23.00
CA GLY A 192 0.53 -14.70 -22.11
C GLY A 192 -0.09 -14.15 -20.84
N GLY A 193 -0.19 -15.00 -19.84
CA GLY A 193 -0.74 -14.64 -18.54
C GLY A 193 -0.03 -15.31 -17.37
N ARG A 194 -0.25 -14.79 -16.19
CA ARG A 194 0.17 -15.36 -14.90
C ARG A 194 -0.82 -15.01 -13.79
N LEU A 195 -0.66 -15.66 -12.66
CA LEU A 195 -1.34 -15.28 -11.42
C LEU A 195 -0.41 -14.43 -10.55
N THR A 196 -0.96 -13.40 -9.96
CA THR A 196 -0.22 -12.51 -9.08
C THR A 196 -1.00 -12.30 -7.79
N MET A 197 -0.29 -12.18 -6.68
CA MET A 197 -0.89 -11.74 -5.42
C MET A 197 -0.87 -10.22 -5.39
N LEU A 198 -2.03 -9.58 -5.24
CA LEU A 198 -2.19 -8.17 -4.96
C LEU A 198 -3.14 -8.01 -3.77
N GLU A 199 -2.75 -7.23 -2.78
CA GLU A 199 -3.54 -7.00 -1.55
C GLU A 199 -4.01 -8.31 -0.87
N GLY A 200 -3.17 -9.34 -0.93
CA GLY A 200 -3.49 -10.66 -0.35
C GLY A 200 -4.50 -11.48 -1.14
N ARG A 201 -4.86 -11.11 -2.36
CA ARG A 201 -5.75 -11.85 -3.27
C ARG A 201 -5.00 -12.28 -4.53
N GLN A 202 -5.39 -13.42 -5.08
CA GLN A 202 -4.92 -13.81 -6.41
C GLN A 202 -5.66 -13.02 -7.48
N VAL A 203 -4.92 -12.39 -8.38
CA VAL A 203 -5.45 -11.63 -9.51
C VAL A 203 -4.85 -12.13 -10.82
N ALA A 204 -5.65 -12.04 -11.89
CA ALA A 204 -5.17 -12.29 -13.24
C ALA A 204 -4.17 -11.21 -13.65
N THR A 205 -3.04 -11.59 -14.19
CA THR A 205 -2.09 -10.69 -14.83
C THR A 205 -1.94 -11.09 -16.29
N LEU A 206 -2.34 -10.21 -17.19
CA LEU A 206 -2.14 -10.35 -18.63
C LEU A 206 -0.85 -9.63 -19.01
N VAL A 207 -0.04 -10.25 -19.85
CA VAL A 207 1.26 -9.72 -20.25
C VAL A 207 1.21 -9.39 -21.73
N TYR A 208 1.40 -8.12 -22.05
CA TYR A 208 1.44 -7.62 -23.43
C TYR A 208 2.84 -7.13 -23.79
N GLY A 209 3.17 -7.22 -25.06
CA GLY A 209 4.39 -6.64 -25.61
C GLY A 209 4.11 -5.28 -26.28
N TYR A 210 5.04 -4.35 -26.18
CA TYR A 210 5.07 -3.13 -26.98
C TYR A 210 6.52 -2.81 -27.34
N ARG A 211 6.92 -3.06 -28.58
CA ARG A 211 8.32 -2.91 -29.04
C ARG A 211 9.28 -3.70 -28.14
N LYS A 212 10.07 -2.98 -27.29
CA LYS A 212 11.01 -3.57 -26.32
C LYS A 212 10.47 -3.56 -24.88
N HIS A 213 9.27 -3.01 -24.69
CA HIS A 213 8.63 -2.87 -23.38
C HIS A 213 7.65 -4.00 -23.14
N THR A 214 7.47 -4.35 -21.89
CA THR A 214 6.43 -5.26 -21.43
C THR A 214 5.42 -4.48 -20.63
N ILE A 215 4.14 -4.75 -20.87
CA ILE A 215 3.04 -4.16 -20.14
C ILE A 215 2.35 -5.28 -19.35
N ASP A 216 2.41 -5.21 -18.04
CA ASP A 216 1.63 -6.07 -17.16
C ASP A 216 0.29 -5.42 -16.85
N VAL A 217 -0.79 -6.16 -17.06
CA VAL A 217 -2.14 -5.71 -16.75
C VAL A 217 -2.75 -6.62 -15.70
N PHE A 218 -2.99 -6.11 -14.53
CA PHE A 218 -3.70 -6.79 -13.46
C PHE A 218 -5.20 -6.54 -13.65
N VAL A 219 -5.97 -7.63 -13.70
CA VAL A 219 -7.39 -7.59 -14.01
C VAL A 219 -8.18 -8.23 -12.88
N GLN A 220 -9.13 -7.49 -12.34
CA GLN A 220 -10.04 -7.98 -11.30
C GLN A 220 -11.44 -7.40 -11.51
N PRO A 221 -12.49 -7.98 -10.90
CA PRO A 221 -13.81 -7.37 -10.91
C PRO A 221 -13.76 -5.94 -10.33
N GLU A 222 -14.51 -5.02 -10.91
CA GLU A 222 -14.57 -3.63 -10.49
C GLU A 222 -14.96 -3.51 -9.01
N THR A 223 -14.08 -2.93 -8.19
CA THR A 223 -14.26 -2.83 -6.74
C THR A 223 -14.04 -1.42 -6.18
N ARG A 224 -13.42 -0.54 -6.93
CA ARG A 224 -13.03 0.81 -6.46
C ARG A 224 -12.87 1.81 -7.60
N ASP A 225 -12.82 3.09 -7.25
CA ASP A 225 -12.51 4.14 -8.22
C ASP A 225 -11.04 4.05 -8.67
N ALA A 226 -10.82 4.26 -9.97
CA ALA A 226 -9.47 4.23 -10.54
C ALA A 226 -8.74 5.56 -10.29
N PRO A 227 -7.61 5.56 -9.58
CA PRO A 227 -6.77 6.75 -9.44
C PRO A 227 -6.11 7.11 -10.77
N PRO A 228 -5.70 8.38 -10.94
CA PRO A 228 -5.03 8.81 -12.16
C PRO A 228 -3.66 8.14 -12.35
N LEU A 229 -3.18 8.15 -13.59
CA LEU A 229 -1.84 7.70 -13.98
C LEU A 229 -0.75 8.29 -13.08
N ARG A 230 0.17 7.44 -12.63
CA ARG A 230 1.29 7.81 -11.76
C ARG A 230 2.60 7.24 -12.26
N GLU A 231 3.67 7.99 -12.11
CA GLU A 231 5.02 7.47 -12.24
C GLU A 231 5.52 7.02 -10.86
N LEU A 232 6.05 5.80 -10.81
CA LEU A 232 6.57 5.20 -9.60
C LEU A 232 7.86 4.42 -9.88
N ARG A 233 8.99 4.88 -9.34
CA ARG A 233 10.30 4.22 -9.46
C ARG A 233 10.75 3.98 -10.91
N GLY A 234 10.38 4.87 -11.83
CA GLY A 234 10.72 4.74 -13.25
C GLY A 234 9.74 3.88 -14.05
N PHE A 235 8.65 3.43 -13.45
CA PHE A 235 7.54 2.76 -14.13
C PHE A 235 6.32 3.65 -14.14
N ASN A 236 5.56 3.59 -15.21
CA ASN A 236 4.25 4.20 -15.30
C ASN A 236 3.19 3.21 -14.85
N VAL A 237 2.29 3.66 -13.99
CA VAL A 237 1.18 2.90 -13.46
C VAL A 237 -0.11 3.61 -13.86
N ALA A 238 -0.94 2.97 -14.66
CA ALA A 238 -2.23 3.48 -15.07
C ALA A 238 -3.34 2.58 -14.57
N HIS A 239 -4.42 3.19 -14.09
CA HIS A 239 -5.57 2.49 -13.54
C HIS A 239 -6.84 3.02 -14.19
N VAL A 240 -7.70 2.12 -14.67
CA VAL A 240 -8.97 2.48 -15.29
C VAL A 240 -10.05 1.44 -14.98
N ASN A 241 -11.25 1.89 -14.73
CA ASN A 241 -12.44 1.05 -14.63
C ASN A 241 -13.18 1.04 -15.97
N GLY A 242 -13.60 -0.12 -16.39
CA GLY A 242 -14.38 -0.24 -17.61
C GLY A 242 -14.83 -1.67 -17.92
N ALA A 243 -15.95 -1.81 -18.57
CA ALA A 243 -16.58 -3.09 -18.92
C ALA A 243 -16.84 -4.01 -17.70
N GLY A 244 -17.04 -3.45 -16.49
CA GLY A 244 -17.23 -4.19 -15.23
C GLY A 244 -15.93 -4.72 -14.60
N TRP A 245 -14.80 -4.24 -15.07
CA TRP A 245 -13.48 -4.66 -14.63
C TRP A 245 -12.62 -3.49 -14.18
N ASP A 246 -11.74 -3.78 -13.26
CA ASP A 246 -10.69 -2.93 -12.76
C ASP A 246 -9.36 -3.34 -13.46
N TRP A 247 -8.76 -2.38 -14.19
CA TRP A 247 -7.57 -2.59 -15.01
C TRP A 247 -6.42 -1.75 -14.49
N LEU A 248 -5.43 -2.41 -13.92
CA LEU A 248 -4.20 -1.76 -13.43
C LEU A 248 -3.04 -2.16 -14.33
N ALA A 249 -2.50 -1.23 -15.09
CA ALA A 249 -1.38 -1.48 -15.99
C ALA A 249 -0.08 -0.92 -15.44
N VAL A 250 1.02 -1.67 -15.60
CA VAL A 250 2.39 -1.28 -15.20
C VAL A 250 3.34 -1.53 -16.36
N SER A 251 4.16 -0.54 -16.69
CA SER A 251 5.20 -0.64 -17.72
C SER A 251 6.28 0.43 -17.55
N ASP A 252 7.45 0.19 -18.11
CA ASP A 252 8.49 1.19 -18.34
C ASP A 252 8.28 2.01 -19.65
N ALA A 253 7.23 1.71 -20.42
CA ALA A 253 6.78 2.50 -21.57
C ALA A 253 6.24 3.87 -21.13
N GLY A 254 6.30 4.88 -22.00
CA GLY A 254 5.82 6.22 -21.71
C GLY A 254 4.33 6.28 -21.31
N PRO A 255 3.93 7.28 -20.50
CA PRO A 255 2.57 7.38 -19.97
C PRO A 255 1.50 7.47 -21.06
N GLU A 256 1.79 8.14 -22.18
CA GLU A 256 0.87 8.28 -23.32
C GLU A 256 0.59 6.94 -24.00
N ILE A 257 1.61 6.06 -24.03
CA ILE A 257 1.50 4.72 -24.61
C ILE A 257 0.62 3.86 -23.73
N LEU A 258 0.82 3.92 -22.41
CA LEU A 258 0.07 3.14 -21.45
C LEU A 258 -1.41 3.58 -21.43
N ASP A 259 -1.66 4.88 -21.54
CA ASP A 259 -3.00 5.44 -21.62
C ASP A 259 -3.72 5.06 -22.93
N ALA A 260 -3.02 5.11 -24.08
CA ALA A 260 -3.56 4.66 -25.36
C ALA A 260 -3.88 3.16 -25.35
N PHE A 261 -2.99 2.35 -24.82
CA PHE A 261 -3.15 0.92 -24.65
C PHE A 261 -4.39 0.58 -23.81
N LEU A 262 -4.55 1.22 -22.64
CA LEU A 262 -5.68 0.94 -21.76
C LEU A 262 -7.02 1.34 -22.38
N ARG A 263 -7.07 2.46 -23.10
CA ARG A 263 -8.30 2.85 -23.85
C ARG A 263 -8.68 1.79 -24.87
N GLU A 264 -7.72 1.28 -25.63
CA GLU A 264 -7.96 0.24 -26.63
C GLU A 264 -8.41 -1.07 -25.95
N LEU A 265 -7.73 -1.47 -24.86
CA LEU A 265 -8.04 -2.69 -24.12
C LEU A 265 -9.46 -2.66 -23.55
N VAL A 266 -9.86 -1.57 -22.92
CA VAL A 266 -11.21 -1.40 -22.35
C VAL A 266 -12.27 -1.35 -23.46
N HIS A 267 -11.97 -0.70 -24.57
CA HIS A 267 -12.85 -0.69 -25.74
C HIS A 267 -13.09 -2.12 -26.26
N GLU A 268 -12.05 -2.87 -26.52
CA GLU A 268 -12.13 -4.26 -26.97
C GLU A 268 -12.80 -5.18 -25.94
N ALA A 269 -12.56 -4.95 -24.64
CA ALA A 269 -13.22 -5.71 -23.58
C ALA A 269 -14.74 -5.45 -23.51
N SER A 270 -15.20 -4.29 -23.97
CA SER A 270 -16.62 -3.91 -24.03
C SER A 270 -17.36 -4.53 -25.21
N LEU A 271 -16.64 -5.06 -26.19
CA LEU A 271 -17.24 -5.72 -27.35
C LEU A 271 -17.71 -7.15 -26.95
N PRO A 272 -18.88 -7.60 -27.46
CA PRO A 272 -19.49 -8.88 -27.12
C PRO A 272 -18.64 -10.09 -27.53
#